data_bdccccc372076b33331bd0b2814e85a6
#
_entry.id   bdccccc372076b33331bd0b2814e85a6
#
_cell.length_a   1.000
_cell.length_b   1.000
_cell.length_c   1.000
_cell.angle_alpha   90.00
_cell.angle_beta   90.00
_cell.angle_gamma   90.00
#
_symmetry.space_group_name_H-M   'P 1'
#
loop_
_entity.id
_entity.type
_entity.pdbx_description
1 polymer ?
#
loop_
_entity_poly.entity_id
_entity_poly.type
_entity_poly.pdbx_seq_one_letter_code
_entity_poly.pdbx_strand_id
1 'polypeptide(L)'
;MALEVGIQKGWFKEAGVEVEFVWMEYGPSLEAFQAGKVDAVTVASGDLLVMAAAEKAAKGILLTDYSNGNDMIFAKPGITSIKDLKGKKVGLELGLVEHLMLLKALEVNGLKESDVTLVNVPTNDTPQTLASGGVDAIGAWQPNAGAALSALPGSKAIFTSKDVPGLIYDFVAVSSESLAARKADWAKFVSVWPKIVAYINDPATQADAVKVMAARVNVPAATYATLLPGTFLLDNTANKKAFMPSKGLDSVLGSVAVADAFNVANKVYATSIAPASYVDSSFVSALK
;
A
#
# COMPACT_ATOMS: atom_id res chain seq x y z
N MET A 1 -6.30 6.24 3.14
CA MET A 1 -7.06 6.87 4.25
C MET A 1 -6.85 8.38 4.32
N ALA A 2 -5.63 8.86 4.25
CA ALA A 2 -5.31 10.28 4.41
C ALA A 2 -6.06 11.22 3.46
N LEU A 3 -6.28 10.83 2.21
CA LEU A 3 -7.02 11.62 1.22
C LEU A 3 -8.47 11.91 1.64
N GLU A 4 -9.10 11.06 2.46
CA GLU A 4 -10.44 11.28 3.00
C GLU A 4 -10.52 12.57 3.83
N VAL A 5 -9.43 12.94 4.51
CA VAL A 5 -9.34 14.22 5.24
C VAL A 5 -9.54 15.40 4.28
N GLY A 6 -8.90 15.38 3.10
CA GLY A 6 -9.07 16.41 2.09
C GLY A 6 -10.50 16.51 1.54
N ILE A 7 -11.18 15.36 1.38
CA ILE A 7 -12.60 15.30 0.98
C ILE A 7 -13.48 15.92 2.06
N GLN A 8 -13.39 15.43 3.29
CA GLN A 8 -14.26 15.87 4.40
C GLN A 8 -14.06 17.35 4.76
N LYS A 9 -12.85 17.86 4.54
CA LYS A 9 -12.54 19.29 4.74
C LYS A 9 -12.86 20.17 3.53
N GLY A 10 -13.29 19.60 2.41
CA GLY A 10 -13.64 20.35 1.19
C GLY A 10 -12.44 20.90 0.42
N TRP A 11 -11.20 20.50 0.73
CA TRP A 11 -10.00 21.13 0.18
C TRP A 11 -9.77 20.87 -1.31
N PHE A 12 -10.25 19.76 -1.83
CA PHE A 12 -10.24 19.53 -3.28
C PHE A 12 -11.15 20.49 -4.00
N LYS A 13 -12.37 20.74 -3.45
CA LYS A 13 -13.30 21.73 -4.00
C LYS A 13 -12.74 23.15 -3.91
N GLU A 14 -12.09 23.52 -2.80
CA GLU A 14 -11.37 24.80 -2.64
C GLU A 14 -10.28 24.96 -3.71
N ALA A 15 -9.57 23.88 -4.06
CA ALA A 15 -8.57 23.87 -5.12
C ALA A 15 -9.17 23.89 -6.53
N GLY A 16 -10.49 23.84 -6.66
CA GLY A 16 -11.21 23.85 -7.94
C GLY A 16 -11.16 22.52 -8.68
N VAL A 17 -11.17 21.40 -7.97
CA VAL A 17 -11.31 20.05 -8.51
C VAL A 17 -12.37 19.27 -7.72
N GLU A 18 -13.30 18.66 -8.43
CA GLU A 18 -14.28 17.76 -7.82
C GLU A 18 -13.70 16.34 -7.79
N VAL A 19 -13.74 15.73 -6.60
CA VAL A 19 -13.22 14.38 -6.36
C VAL A 19 -14.30 13.56 -5.69
N GLU A 20 -14.61 12.42 -6.27
CA GLU A 20 -15.47 11.40 -5.68
C GLU A 20 -14.64 10.17 -5.34
N PHE A 21 -14.69 9.71 -4.09
CA PHE A 21 -14.06 8.47 -3.69
C PHE A 21 -15.06 7.32 -3.74
N VAL A 22 -14.77 6.38 -4.64
CA VAL A 22 -15.47 5.10 -4.70
C VAL A 22 -14.69 4.11 -3.84
N TRP A 23 -15.26 3.75 -2.69
CA TRP A 23 -14.62 2.86 -1.75
C TRP A 23 -14.88 1.39 -2.11
N MET A 24 -13.82 0.61 -2.27
CA MET A 24 -13.86 -0.81 -2.61
C MET A 24 -12.78 -1.55 -1.80
N GLU A 25 -12.91 -2.85 -1.73
CA GLU A 25 -11.81 -3.73 -1.32
C GLU A 25 -10.63 -3.58 -2.26
N TYR A 26 -9.42 -3.92 -1.80
CA TYR A 26 -8.19 -3.61 -2.53
C TYR A 26 -8.16 -4.25 -3.91
N GLY A 27 -8.22 -5.58 -4.02
CA GLY A 27 -8.23 -6.29 -5.30
C GLY A 27 -9.32 -5.78 -6.26
N PRO A 28 -10.61 -5.73 -5.85
CA PRO A 28 -11.69 -5.14 -6.65
C PRO A 28 -11.45 -3.68 -7.08
N SER A 29 -10.75 -2.87 -6.29
CA SER A 29 -10.41 -1.49 -6.68
C SER A 29 -9.43 -1.44 -7.87
N LEU A 30 -8.44 -2.35 -7.88
CA LEU A 30 -7.50 -2.50 -9.00
C LEU A 30 -8.21 -2.98 -10.27
N GLU A 31 -9.13 -3.93 -10.14
CA GLU A 31 -9.95 -4.42 -11.25
C GLU A 31 -10.84 -3.32 -11.83
N ALA A 32 -11.50 -2.52 -10.95
CA ALA A 32 -12.33 -1.39 -11.37
C ALA A 32 -11.51 -0.33 -12.13
N PHE A 33 -10.29 -0.03 -11.67
CA PHE A 33 -9.39 0.87 -12.37
C PHE A 33 -8.95 0.30 -13.73
N GLN A 34 -8.56 -0.97 -13.78
CA GLN A 34 -8.19 -1.64 -15.03
C GLN A 34 -9.35 -1.69 -16.03
N ALA A 35 -10.59 -1.79 -15.55
CA ALA A 35 -11.80 -1.75 -16.37
C ALA A 35 -12.23 -0.33 -16.77
N GLY A 36 -11.49 0.72 -16.37
CA GLY A 36 -11.81 2.12 -16.67
C GLY A 36 -13.07 2.64 -15.96
N LYS A 37 -13.46 2.02 -14.83
CA LYS A 37 -14.62 2.46 -14.02
C LYS A 37 -14.29 3.63 -13.11
N VAL A 38 -13.02 3.83 -12.81
CA VAL A 38 -12.49 4.96 -12.04
C VAL A 38 -11.27 5.53 -12.75
N ASP A 39 -11.03 6.82 -12.58
CA ASP A 39 -9.92 7.55 -13.23
C ASP A 39 -8.57 7.29 -12.57
N ALA A 40 -8.60 7.01 -11.27
CA ALA A 40 -7.42 6.79 -10.46
C ALA A 40 -7.67 5.73 -9.40
N VAL A 41 -6.60 5.19 -8.85
CA VAL A 41 -6.61 4.23 -7.74
C VAL A 41 -5.44 4.52 -6.79
N THR A 42 -5.64 4.29 -5.50
CA THR A 42 -4.51 4.17 -4.57
C THR A 42 -3.98 2.75 -4.63
N VAL A 43 -2.67 2.60 -4.83
CA VAL A 43 -2.07 1.30 -5.15
C VAL A 43 -0.64 1.21 -4.62
N ALA A 44 -0.26 0.05 -4.09
CA ALA A 44 1.12 -0.23 -3.72
C ALA A 44 2.05 -0.24 -4.95
N SER A 45 3.28 0.19 -4.76
CA SER A 45 4.27 0.37 -5.85
C SER A 45 4.53 -0.93 -6.64
N GLY A 46 4.55 -2.08 -5.95
CA GLY A 46 4.69 -3.39 -6.59
C GLY A 46 3.50 -3.75 -7.49
N ASP A 47 2.28 -3.43 -7.05
CA ASP A 47 1.06 -3.75 -7.79
C ASP A 47 0.85 -2.80 -8.98
N LEU A 48 1.24 -1.52 -8.86
CA LEU A 48 1.29 -0.61 -9.99
C LEU A 48 2.23 -1.14 -11.09
N LEU A 49 3.36 -1.73 -10.71
CA LEU A 49 4.30 -2.36 -11.63
C LEU A 49 3.67 -3.58 -12.34
N VAL A 50 2.94 -4.43 -11.61
CA VAL A 50 2.22 -5.57 -12.20
C VAL A 50 1.16 -5.09 -13.19
N MET A 51 0.43 -4.02 -12.85
CA MET A 51 -0.54 -3.40 -13.77
C MET A 51 0.13 -2.84 -15.03
N ALA A 52 1.31 -2.21 -14.89
CA ALA A 52 2.08 -1.70 -16.03
C ALA A 52 2.58 -2.85 -16.91
N ALA A 53 2.96 -3.99 -16.34
CA ALA A 53 3.34 -5.19 -17.06
C ALA A 53 2.19 -5.79 -17.88
N ALA A 54 0.95 -5.64 -17.42
CA ALA A 54 -0.27 -6.03 -18.12
C ALA A 54 -0.73 -4.99 -19.18
N GLU A 55 0.18 -4.09 -19.60
CA GLU A 55 -0.05 -3.05 -20.60
C GLU A 55 -1.16 -2.04 -20.25
N LYS A 56 -1.49 -1.92 -18.96
CA LYS A 56 -2.42 -0.91 -18.50
C LYS A 56 -1.70 0.43 -18.35
N ALA A 57 -2.05 1.35 -19.22
CA ALA A 57 -1.46 2.68 -19.29
C ALA A 57 -1.86 3.53 -18.07
N ALA A 58 -1.12 3.38 -16.98
CA ALA A 58 -1.28 4.13 -15.73
C ALA A 58 0.01 4.84 -15.33
N LYS A 59 -0.10 5.94 -14.60
CA LYS A 59 1.02 6.68 -14.05
C LYS A 59 0.81 6.93 -12.56
N GLY A 60 1.76 6.52 -11.74
CA GLY A 60 1.88 6.97 -10.36
C GLY A 60 2.36 8.42 -10.32
N ILE A 61 1.52 9.33 -9.84
CA ILE A 61 1.76 10.80 -9.89
C ILE A 61 2.06 11.40 -8.52
N LEU A 62 1.75 10.68 -7.45
CA LEU A 62 1.92 11.13 -6.07
C LEU A 62 2.19 9.89 -5.20
N LEU A 63 3.19 9.96 -4.33
CA LEU A 63 3.35 9.00 -3.24
C LEU A 63 2.60 9.52 -2.02
N THR A 64 1.69 8.72 -1.48
CA THR A 64 0.98 9.07 -0.25
C THR A 64 1.79 8.76 0.98
N ASP A 65 2.42 7.60 0.97
CA ASP A 65 3.18 7.10 2.12
C ASP A 65 4.10 5.94 1.74
N TYR A 66 4.84 5.47 2.73
CA TYR A 66 5.38 4.13 2.74
C TYR A 66 4.97 3.40 4.03
N SER A 67 4.80 2.11 3.93
CA SER A 67 4.47 1.28 5.07
C SER A 67 5.65 1.16 6.04
N ASN A 68 5.39 1.38 7.32
CA ASN A 68 6.36 1.41 8.42
C ASN A 68 5.89 0.55 9.62
N GLY A 69 5.35 -0.62 9.31
CA GLY A 69 4.89 -1.59 10.29
C GLY A 69 3.42 -1.98 10.17
N ASN A 70 2.63 -1.33 9.31
CA ASN A 70 1.21 -1.67 9.12
C ASN A 70 0.98 -2.87 8.20
N ASP A 71 1.89 -3.15 7.27
CA ASP A 71 1.90 -4.40 6.52
C ASP A 71 2.72 -5.44 7.27
N MET A 72 2.20 -6.65 7.41
CA MET A 72 2.84 -7.65 8.24
C MET A 72 2.51 -9.09 7.86
N ILE A 73 3.43 -9.98 8.17
CA ILE A 73 3.17 -11.41 8.26
C ILE A 73 2.77 -11.72 9.70
N PHE A 74 1.51 -12.13 9.88
CA PHE A 74 0.87 -12.33 11.16
C PHE A 74 0.56 -13.82 11.35
N ALA A 75 0.96 -14.41 12.45
CA ALA A 75 0.92 -15.85 12.64
C ALA A 75 0.14 -16.28 13.88
N LYS A 76 -0.44 -17.47 13.84
CA LYS A 76 -1.13 -18.10 14.95
C LYS A 76 -0.19 -18.37 16.13
N PRO A 77 -0.74 -18.59 17.34
CA PRO A 77 0.07 -18.97 18.51
C PRO A 77 0.98 -20.16 18.24
N GLY A 78 2.22 -20.11 18.74
CA GLY A 78 3.23 -21.15 18.57
C GLY A 78 4.19 -20.92 17.39
N ILE A 79 3.86 -20.02 16.46
CA ILE A 79 4.76 -19.56 15.39
C ILE A 79 5.35 -18.22 15.82
N THR A 80 6.67 -18.13 15.90
CA THR A 80 7.35 -16.98 16.51
C THR A 80 8.29 -16.24 15.59
N SER A 81 8.62 -16.85 14.45
CA SER A 81 9.54 -16.29 13.45
C SER A 81 9.16 -16.76 12.04
N ILE A 82 9.71 -16.08 11.03
CA ILE A 82 9.55 -16.50 9.63
C ILE A 82 10.10 -17.93 9.38
N LYS A 83 11.14 -18.34 10.09
CA LYS A 83 11.72 -19.67 9.95
C LYS A 83 10.75 -20.80 10.36
N ASP A 84 9.82 -20.49 11.28
CA ASP A 84 8.81 -21.45 11.74
C ASP A 84 7.71 -21.68 10.68
N LEU A 85 7.68 -20.87 9.61
CA LEU A 85 6.74 -21.03 8.49
C LEU A 85 7.09 -22.20 7.56
N LYS A 86 8.26 -22.81 7.69
CA LYS A 86 8.64 -23.96 6.85
C LYS A 86 7.62 -25.09 6.96
N GLY A 87 7.04 -25.48 5.81
CA GLY A 87 5.97 -26.49 5.72
C GLY A 87 4.60 -26.02 6.18
N LYS A 88 4.41 -24.70 6.43
CA LYS A 88 3.16 -24.10 6.88
C LYS A 88 2.36 -23.51 5.73
N LYS A 89 1.06 -23.27 5.98
CA LYS A 89 0.15 -22.59 5.07
C LYS A 89 0.12 -21.10 5.38
N VAL A 90 0.30 -20.25 4.37
CA VAL A 90 0.21 -18.78 4.50
C VAL A 90 -0.89 -18.27 3.58
N GLY A 91 -1.87 -17.57 4.15
CA GLY A 91 -3.00 -16.98 3.44
C GLY A 91 -2.72 -15.50 3.11
N LEU A 92 -2.89 -15.13 1.85
CA LEU A 92 -2.74 -13.75 1.36
C LEU A 92 -3.31 -13.62 -0.06
N GLU A 93 -3.45 -12.41 -0.58
CA GLU A 93 -3.80 -12.21 -1.99
C GLU A 93 -2.58 -12.48 -2.87
N LEU A 94 -2.67 -13.56 -3.68
CA LEU A 94 -1.56 -13.98 -4.54
C LEU A 94 -1.28 -12.95 -5.64
N GLY A 95 0.00 -12.65 -5.84
CA GLY A 95 0.48 -11.71 -6.87
C GLY A 95 0.38 -10.24 -6.48
N LEU A 96 -0.14 -9.92 -5.28
CA LEU A 96 -0.25 -8.55 -4.77
C LEU A 96 0.80 -8.27 -3.68
N VAL A 97 0.74 -7.07 -3.11
CA VAL A 97 1.74 -6.50 -2.19
C VAL A 97 2.14 -7.41 -1.03
N GLU A 98 1.17 -8.12 -0.42
CA GLU A 98 1.48 -9.02 0.70
C GLU A 98 2.23 -10.29 0.25
N HIS A 99 2.04 -10.70 -1.00
CA HIS A 99 2.83 -11.78 -1.58
C HIS A 99 4.29 -11.36 -1.74
N LEU A 100 4.55 -10.17 -2.30
CA LEU A 100 5.90 -9.60 -2.38
C LEU A 100 6.54 -9.50 -1.00
N MET A 101 5.80 -9.02 -0.01
CA MET A 101 6.30 -8.86 1.36
C MET A 101 6.64 -10.22 2.01
N LEU A 102 5.78 -11.25 1.86
CA LEU A 102 6.07 -12.60 2.35
C LEU A 102 7.36 -13.15 1.72
N LEU A 103 7.49 -13.01 0.41
CA LEU A 103 8.65 -13.55 -0.29
C LEU A 103 9.94 -12.84 0.13
N LYS A 104 9.87 -11.53 0.37
CA LYS A 104 10.98 -10.78 0.94
C LYS A 104 11.30 -11.23 2.37
N ALA A 105 10.29 -11.47 3.19
CA ALA A 105 10.46 -12.01 4.53
C ALA A 105 11.12 -13.40 4.52
N LEU A 106 10.70 -14.28 3.61
CA LEU A 106 11.31 -15.60 3.43
C LEU A 106 12.77 -15.46 3.00
N GLU A 107 13.06 -14.65 1.96
CA GLU A 107 14.40 -14.42 1.42
C GLU A 107 15.40 -13.98 2.50
N VAL A 108 15.07 -12.93 3.26
CA VAL A 108 15.97 -12.40 4.28
C VAL A 108 16.15 -13.34 5.48
N ASN A 109 15.31 -14.35 5.61
CA ASN A 109 15.41 -15.41 6.61
C ASN A 109 15.97 -16.74 6.06
N GLY A 110 16.42 -16.76 4.79
CA GLY A 110 17.06 -17.92 4.17
C GLY A 110 16.08 -19.02 3.74
N LEU A 111 14.80 -18.68 3.58
CA LEU A 111 13.76 -19.55 3.06
C LEU A 111 13.37 -19.14 1.63
N LYS A 112 12.64 -20.03 0.95
CA LYS A 112 12.09 -19.84 -0.40
C LYS A 112 10.57 -19.97 -0.36
N GLU A 113 9.89 -19.50 -1.38
CA GLU A 113 8.46 -19.70 -1.57
C GLU A 113 8.06 -21.18 -1.48
N SER A 114 8.87 -22.07 -2.07
CA SER A 114 8.66 -23.53 -2.02
C SER A 114 8.74 -24.15 -0.62
N ASP A 115 9.21 -23.42 0.38
CA ASP A 115 9.24 -23.86 1.78
C ASP A 115 7.90 -23.66 2.50
N VAL A 116 6.94 -22.96 1.89
CA VAL A 116 5.59 -22.69 2.41
C VAL A 116 4.51 -23.12 1.42
N THR A 117 3.28 -23.29 1.89
CA THR A 117 2.11 -23.48 1.02
C THR A 117 1.30 -22.20 0.98
N LEU A 118 1.21 -21.57 -0.18
CA LEU A 118 0.42 -20.35 -0.35
C LEU A 118 -1.07 -20.70 -0.54
N VAL A 119 -1.93 -19.92 0.10
CA VAL A 119 -3.39 -20.00 -0.03
C VAL A 119 -3.91 -18.62 -0.44
N ASN A 120 -4.60 -18.56 -1.59
CA ASN A 120 -5.19 -17.30 -2.02
C ASN A 120 -6.38 -16.93 -1.14
N VAL A 121 -6.26 -15.84 -0.40
CA VAL A 121 -7.29 -15.34 0.53
C VAL A 121 -7.39 -13.83 0.36
N PRO A 122 -8.57 -13.28 0.05
CA PRO A 122 -8.80 -11.84 0.07
C PRO A 122 -8.41 -11.26 1.42
N THR A 123 -7.76 -10.10 1.44
CA THR A 123 -7.17 -9.53 2.67
C THR A 123 -8.20 -9.40 3.80
N ASN A 124 -9.45 -9.03 3.50
CA ASN A 124 -10.49 -8.89 4.51
C ASN A 124 -10.96 -10.23 5.11
N ASP A 125 -10.73 -11.34 4.40
CA ASP A 125 -11.07 -12.69 4.87
C ASP A 125 -9.92 -13.35 5.66
N THR A 126 -8.72 -12.76 5.62
CA THR A 126 -7.52 -13.32 6.27
C THR A 126 -7.69 -13.48 7.79
N PRO A 127 -8.32 -12.55 8.56
CA PRO A 127 -8.52 -12.72 9.99
C PRO A 127 -9.34 -13.98 10.33
N GLN A 128 -10.45 -14.19 9.63
CA GLN A 128 -11.31 -15.34 9.86
C GLN A 128 -10.66 -16.64 9.39
N THR A 129 -9.92 -16.60 8.28
CA THR A 129 -9.21 -17.76 7.75
C THR A 129 -8.12 -18.23 8.71
N LEU A 130 -7.41 -17.29 9.36
CA LEU A 130 -6.44 -17.60 10.41
C LEU A 130 -7.11 -18.19 11.65
N ALA A 131 -8.21 -17.57 12.11
CA ALA A 131 -8.93 -17.96 13.32
C ALA A 131 -9.57 -19.34 13.19
N SER A 132 -10.07 -19.69 12.01
CA SER A 132 -10.65 -21.04 11.72
C SER A 132 -9.61 -22.14 11.55
N GLY A 133 -8.31 -21.79 11.50
CA GLY A 133 -7.22 -22.75 11.26
C GLY A 133 -7.06 -23.15 9.78
N GLY A 134 -7.66 -22.43 8.85
CA GLY A 134 -7.50 -22.65 7.41
C GLY A 134 -6.07 -22.41 6.94
N VAL A 135 -5.35 -21.51 7.63
CA VAL A 135 -3.93 -21.20 7.43
C VAL A 135 -3.19 -21.07 8.75
N ASP A 136 -1.87 -21.08 8.72
CA ASP A 136 -0.99 -20.97 9.88
C ASP A 136 -0.50 -19.53 10.11
N ALA A 137 -0.42 -18.76 9.03
CA ALA A 137 -0.09 -17.34 9.03
C ALA A 137 -0.83 -16.62 7.90
N ILE A 138 -0.86 -15.30 7.97
CA ILE A 138 -1.46 -14.42 6.94
C ILE A 138 -0.51 -13.29 6.59
N GLY A 139 -0.55 -12.84 5.34
CA GLY A 139 -0.12 -11.51 4.93
C GLY A 139 -1.31 -10.57 5.02
N ALA A 140 -1.19 -9.49 5.78
CA ALA A 140 -2.26 -8.53 5.95
C ALA A 140 -1.72 -7.17 6.43
N TRP A 141 -2.43 -6.11 6.07
CA TRP A 141 -2.20 -4.77 6.61
C TRP A 141 -3.26 -4.39 7.65
N GLN A 142 -3.00 -3.29 8.37
CA GLN A 142 -3.97 -2.75 9.31
C GLN A 142 -5.19 -2.09 8.59
N PRO A 143 -6.44 -2.30 9.10
CA PRO A 143 -6.77 -2.87 10.40
C PRO A 143 -6.96 -4.39 10.44
N ASN A 144 -6.80 -5.12 9.32
CA ASN A 144 -7.07 -6.55 9.25
C ASN A 144 -6.19 -7.38 10.19
N ALA A 145 -4.90 -7.03 10.32
CA ALA A 145 -4.02 -7.71 11.27
C ALA A 145 -4.49 -7.53 12.73
N GLY A 146 -5.03 -6.36 13.07
CA GLY A 146 -5.68 -6.13 14.39
C GLY A 146 -6.95 -6.94 14.58
N ALA A 147 -7.75 -7.11 13.52
CA ALA A 147 -8.91 -7.98 13.52
C ALA A 147 -8.51 -9.45 13.72
N ALA A 148 -7.39 -9.89 13.11
CA ALA A 148 -6.85 -11.25 13.32
C ALA A 148 -6.43 -11.49 14.77
N LEU A 149 -5.77 -10.52 15.41
CA LEU A 149 -5.43 -10.60 16.85
C LEU A 149 -6.68 -10.74 17.73
N SER A 150 -7.73 -10.00 17.37
CA SER A 150 -9.01 -10.07 18.11
C SER A 150 -9.72 -11.41 17.90
N ALA A 151 -9.67 -11.96 16.68
CA ALA A 151 -10.31 -13.22 16.33
C ALA A 151 -9.53 -14.45 16.86
N LEU A 152 -8.19 -14.35 16.99
CA LEU A 152 -7.32 -15.41 17.51
C LEU A 152 -6.33 -14.84 18.52
N PRO A 153 -6.72 -14.70 19.81
CA PRO A 153 -5.83 -14.19 20.85
C PRO A 153 -4.53 -14.99 20.98
N GLY A 154 -3.41 -14.28 21.14
CA GLY A 154 -2.08 -14.88 21.20
C GLY A 154 -1.37 -15.02 19.86
N SER A 155 -2.05 -14.74 18.76
CA SER A 155 -1.39 -14.54 17.45
C SER A 155 -0.58 -13.22 17.46
N LYS A 156 0.41 -13.12 16.57
CA LYS A 156 1.29 -11.94 16.53
C LYS A 156 1.93 -11.73 15.16
N ALA A 157 2.37 -10.51 14.92
CA ALA A 157 3.26 -10.23 13.81
C ALA A 157 4.63 -10.91 14.03
N ILE A 158 5.12 -11.60 13.02
CA ILE A 158 6.43 -12.25 13.00
C ILE A 158 7.39 -11.60 11.99
N PHE A 159 6.87 -10.67 11.18
CA PHE A 159 7.60 -9.79 10.26
C PHE A 159 6.71 -8.62 9.90
N THR A 160 7.29 -7.44 9.71
CA THR A 160 6.55 -6.23 9.36
C THR A 160 7.29 -5.42 8.29
N SER A 161 6.60 -4.50 7.64
CA SER A 161 7.22 -3.57 6.70
C SER A 161 8.32 -2.70 7.33
N LYS A 162 8.34 -2.58 8.65
CA LYS A 162 9.42 -1.89 9.39
C LYS A 162 10.76 -2.64 9.32
N ASP A 163 10.73 -3.96 9.08
CA ASP A 163 11.94 -4.79 8.93
C ASP A 163 12.57 -4.60 7.53
N VAL A 164 11.80 -4.02 6.58
CA VAL A 164 12.22 -3.73 5.20
C VAL A 164 11.70 -2.35 4.77
N PRO A 165 12.11 -1.25 5.44
CA PRO A 165 11.55 0.07 5.22
C PRO A 165 11.74 0.52 3.76
N GLY A 166 10.66 1.03 3.16
CA GLY A 166 10.65 1.47 1.76
C GLY A 166 10.44 0.34 0.73
N LEU A 167 10.14 -0.88 1.17
CA LEU A 167 9.70 -1.94 0.25
C LEU A 167 8.31 -1.63 -0.35
N ILE A 168 7.43 -1.04 0.45
CA ILE A 168 6.04 -0.75 0.07
C ILE A 168 5.82 0.76 0.15
N TYR A 169 5.76 1.41 -1.01
CA TYR A 169 5.28 2.77 -1.19
C TYR A 169 3.86 2.71 -1.75
N ASP A 170 3.02 3.67 -1.39
CA ASP A 170 1.67 3.80 -1.95
C ASP A 170 1.57 4.99 -2.88
N PHE A 171 1.04 4.74 -4.08
CA PHE A 171 0.79 5.71 -5.11
C PHE A 171 -0.69 6.12 -5.21
N VAL A 172 -0.91 7.36 -5.63
CA VAL A 172 -2.07 7.68 -6.47
C VAL A 172 -1.66 7.42 -7.91
N ALA A 173 -2.22 6.39 -8.51
CA ALA A 173 -2.03 6.05 -9.91
C ALA A 173 -3.24 6.53 -10.73
N VAL A 174 -2.99 7.13 -11.87
CA VAL A 174 -4.01 7.72 -12.76
C VAL A 174 -3.90 7.09 -14.14
N SER A 175 -5.03 6.82 -14.80
CA SER A 175 -5.04 6.33 -16.16
C SER A 175 -4.41 7.36 -17.13
N SER A 176 -3.65 6.88 -18.11
CA SER A 176 -3.03 7.78 -19.09
C SER A 176 -4.05 8.60 -19.88
N GLU A 177 -5.25 8.06 -20.09
CA GLU A 177 -6.37 8.77 -20.73
C GLU A 177 -6.82 9.95 -19.87
N SER A 178 -7.09 9.73 -18.58
CA SER A 178 -7.48 10.78 -17.64
C SER A 178 -6.38 11.83 -17.46
N LEU A 179 -5.09 11.42 -17.41
CA LEU A 179 -3.97 12.36 -17.36
C LEU A 179 -3.90 13.25 -18.61
N ALA A 180 -4.09 12.68 -19.79
CA ALA A 180 -4.08 13.45 -21.03
C ALA A 180 -5.25 14.45 -21.10
N ALA A 181 -6.45 14.01 -20.69
CA ALA A 181 -7.65 14.82 -20.75
C ALA A 181 -7.72 15.91 -19.66
N ARG A 182 -7.17 15.65 -18.48
CA ARG A 182 -7.41 16.48 -17.27
C ARG A 182 -6.14 16.78 -16.47
N LYS A 183 -5.01 16.97 -17.14
CA LYS A 183 -3.72 17.22 -16.48
C LYS A 183 -3.75 18.35 -15.45
N ALA A 184 -4.48 19.45 -15.76
CA ALA A 184 -4.61 20.59 -14.85
C ALA A 184 -5.37 20.24 -13.57
N ASP A 185 -6.38 19.38 -13.64
CA ASP A 185 -7.14 18.96 -12.46
C ASP A 185 -6.33 18.00 -11.60
N TRP A 186 -5.54 17.12 -12.20
CA TRP A 186 -4.58 16.28 -11.45
C TRP A 186 -3.50 17.11 -10.76
N ALA A 187 -3.04 18.21 -11.37
CA ALA A 187 -2.12 19.14 -10.70
C ALA A 187 -2.77 19.81 -9.48
N LYS A 188 -4.04 20.22 -9.58
CA LYS A 188 -4.81 20.74 -8.42
C LYS A 188 -4.99 19.66 -7.36
N PHE A 189 -5.35 18.43 -7.75
CA PHE A 189 -5.47 17.30 -6.83
C PHE A 189 -4.19 17.10 -6.03
N VAL A 190 -3.05 16.97 -6.71
CA VAL A 190 -1.75 16.77 -6.05
C VAL A 190 -1.38 17.95 -5.16
N SER A 191 -1.75 19.18 -5.51
CA SER A 191 -1.45 20.39 -4.72
C SER A 191 -2.13 20.42 -3.35
N VAL A 192 -3.19 19.64 -3.14
CA VAL A 192 -3.89 19.52 -1.84
C VAL A 192 -3.13 18.64 -0.85
N TRP A 193 -2.33 17.71 -1.35
CA TRP A 193 -1.66 16.70 -0.53
C TRP A 193 -0.79 17.26 0.61
N PRO A 194 0.07 18.27 0.40
CA PRO A 194 0.86 18.84 1.50
C PRO A 194 0.00 19.39 2.65
N LYS A 195 -1.17 19.99 2.34
CA LYS A 195 -2.12 20.49 3.35
C LYS A 195 -2.71 19.32 4.16
N ILE A 196 -3.02 18.22 3.51
CA ILE A 196 -3.52 17.00 4.17
C ILE A 196 -2.48 16.45 5.15
N VAL A 197 -1.24 16.26 4.69
CA VAL A 197 -0.16 15.73 5.53
C VAL A 197 0.14 16.64 6.71
N ALA A 198 0.20 17.96 6.49
CA ALA A 198 0.40 18.93 7.57
C ALA A 198 -0.70 18.83 8.63
N TYR A 199 -1.97 18.71 8.21
CA TYR A 199 -3.11 18.60 9.12
C TYR A 199 -3.10 17.31 9.94
N ILE A 200 -2.68 16.18 9.34
CA ILE A 200 -2.59 14.90 10.04
C ILE A 200 -1.44 14.91 11.05
N ASN A 201 -0.34 15.59 10.73
CA ASN A 201 0.86 15.60 11.55
C ASN A 201 0.87 16.70 12.63
N ASP A 202 -0.01 17.71 12.52
CA ASP A 202 -0.12 18.78 13.52
C ASP A 202 -0.84 18.26 14.77
N PRO A 203 -0.21 18.32 15.97
CA PRO A 203 -0.84 17.90 17.23
C PRO A 203 -2.18 18.57 17.52
N ALA A 204 -2.38 19.80 17.03
CA ALA A 204 -3.63 20.54 17.25
C ALA A 204 -4.82 20.00 16.43
N THR A 205 -4.55 19.37 15.28
CA THR A 205 -5.57 18.87 14.34
C THR A 205 -5.59 17.36 14.17
N GLN A 206 -4.54 16.67 14.62
CA GLN A 206 -4.37 15.21 14.48
C GLN A 206 -5.58 14.41 15.02
N ALA A 207 -6.12 14.79 16.17
CA ALA A 207 -7.26 14.09 16.77
C ALA A 207 -8.51 14.13 15.86
N ASP A 208 -8.72 15.24 15.16
CA ASP A 208 -9.81 15.37 14.19
C ASP A 208 -9.52 14.57 12.91
N ALA A 209 -8.30 14.64 12.38
CA ALA A 209 -7.89 13.84 11.23
C ALA A 209 -8.04 12.32 11.51
N VAL A 210 -7.62 11.88 12.71
CA VAL A 210 -7.78 10.49 13.16
C VAL A 210 -9.25 10.07 13.16
N LYS A 211 -10.17 10.93 13.64
CA LYS A 211 -11.61 10.61 13.61
C LYS A 211 -12.12 10.40 12.19
N VAL A 212 -11.73 11.26 11.26
CA VAL A 212 -12.11 11.14 9.84
C VAL A 212 -11.61 9.82 9.26
N MET A 213 -10.32 9.51 9.43
CA MET A 213 -9.72 8.30 8.88
C MET A 213 -10.27 7.02 9.52
N ALA A 214 -10.46 7.02 10.84
CA ALA A 214 -11.01 5.91 11.60
C ALA A 214 -12.46 5.57 11.19
N ALA A 215 -13.29 6.61 11.01
CA ALA A 215 -14.66 6.44 10.54
C ALA A 215 -14.72 5.76 9.16
N ARG A 216 -13.76 6.06 8.29
CA ARG A 216 -13.69 5.47 6.94
C ARG A 216 -13.45 3.96 6.95
N VAL A 217 -12.67 3.46 7.88
CA VAL A 217 -12.36 2.02 8.02
C VAL A 217 -13.16 1.35 9.14
N ASN A 218 -14.16 2.05 9.68
CA ASN A 218 -15.07 1.53 10.70
C ASN A 218 -14.35 0.95 11.93
N VAL A 219 -13.31 1.65 12.40
CA VAL A 219 -12.62 1.31 13.66
C VAL A 219 -12.73 2.46 14.66
N PRO A 220 -12.66 2.21 15.98
CA PRO A 220 -12.61 3.29 16.97
C PRO A 220 -11.42 4.23 16.73
N ALA A 221 -11.61 5.54 16.90
CA ALA A 221 -10.55 6.53 16.70
C ALA A 221 -9.32 6.27 17.58
N ALA A 222 -9.53 5.81 18.82
CA ALA A 222 -8.42 5.43 19.70
C ALA A 222 -7.59 4.26 19.15
N THR A 223 -8.23 3.28 18.53
CA THR A 223 -7.55 2.18 17.84
C THR A 223 -6.77 2.71 16.63
N TYR A 224 -7.42 3.54 15.78
CA TYR A 224 -6.76 4.08 14.59
C TYR A 224 -5.52 4.93 14.96
N ALA A 225 -5.59 5.70 16.05
CA ALA A 225 -4.45 6.49 16.55
C ALA A 225 -3.22 5.62 16.83
N THR A 226 -3.39 4.37 17.27
CA THR A 226 -2.28 3.45 17.50
C THR A 226 -1.72 2.85 16.21
N LEU A 227 -2.49 2.86 15.12
CA LEU A 227 -2.08 2.35 13.81
C LEU A 227 -1.35 3.42 12.97
N LEU A 228 -1.66 4.70 13.20
CA LEU A 228 -1.12 5.81 12.39
C LEU A 228 0.41 5.83 12.30
N PRO A 229 1.20 5.57 13.36
CA PRO A 229 2.66 5.52 13.28
C PRO A 229 3.23 4.41 12.38
N GLY A 230 2.41 3.40 12.06
CA GLY A 230 2.77 2.32 11.14
C GLY A 230 2.70 2.69 9.66
N THR A 231 2.31 3.93 9.33
CA THR A 231 2.29 4.50 8.00
C THR A 231 3.03 5.83 8.01
N PHE A 232 4.10 5.95 7.24
CA PHE A 232 4.87 7.19 7.14
C PHE A 232 4.35 8.02 5.97
N LEU A 233 3.53 9.05 6.28
CA LEU A 233 2.99 9.96 5.28
C LEU A 233 4.12 10.81 4.67
N LEU A 234 4.19 10.86 3.34
CA LEU A 234 5.21 11.60 2.61
C LEU A 234 4.74 13.03 2.39
N ASP A 235 5.31 13.98 3.13
CA ASP A 235 5.15 15.40 2.85
C ASP A 235 5.80 15.78 1.50
N ASN A 236 5.76 17.06 1.14
CA ASN A 236 6.33 17.53 -0.12
C ASN A 236 7.85 17.22 -0.23
N THR A 237 8.61 17.43 0.84
CA THR A 237 10.06 17.20 0.85
C THR A 237 10.39 15.73 0.75
N ALA A 238 9.73 14.91 1.55
CA ALA A 238 9.91 13.45 1.53
C ALA A 238 9.46 12.84 0.20
N ASN A 239 8.36 13.33 -0.38
CA ASN A 239 7.88 12.93 -1.70
C ASN A 239 8.93 13.20 -2.78
N LYS A 240 9.43 14.45 -2.86
CA LYS A 240 10.49 14.81 -3.82
C LYS A 240 11.74 13.93 -3.65
N LYS A 241 12.16 13.69 -2.40
CA LYS A 241 13.29 12.82 -2.09
C LYS A 241 13.05 11.38 -2.55
N ALA A 242 11.87 10.83 -2.29
CA ALA A 242 11.55 9.45 -2.66
C ALA A 242 11.55 9.21 -4.18
N PHE A 243 11.27 10.25 -4.99
CA PHE A 243 11.39 10.17 -6.46
C PHE A 243 12.82 10.35 -6.99
N MET A 244 13.80 10.70 -6.15
CA MET A 244 15.18 10.80 -6.61
C MET A 244 15.75 9.42 -6.93
N PRO A 245 16.56 9.28 -7.98
CA PRO A 245 17.17 8.00 -8.34
C PRO A 245 18.07 7.47 -7.21
N SER A 246 17.78 6.27 -6.73
CA SER A 246 18.61 5.48 -5.83
C SER A 246 18.42 3.99 -6.15
N LYS A 247 19.40 3.17 -5.80
CA LYS A 247 19.31 1.71 -5.91
C LYS A 247 18.74 1.05 -4.65
N GLY A 248 18.59 1.82 -3.58
CA GLY A 248 18.07 1.34 -2.28
C GLY A 248 16.57 1.59 -2.11
N LEU A 249 16.03 1.02 -1.05
CA LEU A 249 14.62 1.18 -0.69
C LEU A 249 14.26 2.60 -0.16
N ASP A 250 15.23 3.49 -0.02
CA ASP A 250 15.06 4.91 0.32
C ASP A 250 14.49 5.76 -0.84
N SER A 251 14.33 5.14 -2.01
CA SER A 251 13.73 5.71 -3.21
C SER A 251 12.68 4.75 -3.76
N VAL A 252 11.57 5.31 -4.23
CA VAL A 252 10.55 4.51 -4.91
C VAL A 252 11.11 3.84 -6.18
N LEU A 253 12.04 4.49 -6.86
CA LEU A 253 12.68 3.90 -8.05
C LEU A 253 13.53 2.69 -7.70
N GLY A 254 14.21 2.70 -6.56
CA GLY A 254 14.92 1.54 -6.04
C GLY A 254 13.96 0.45 -5.54
N SER A 255 12.89 0.83 -4.83
CA SER A 255 11.85 -0.08 -4.37
C SER A 255 11.21 -0.84 -5.54
N VAL A 256 10.75 -0.12 -6.57
CA VAL A 256 10.14 -0.77 -7.74
C VAL A 256 11.14 -1.60 -8.54
N ALA A 257 12.43 -1.26 -8.55
CA ALA A 257 13.45 -2.09 -9.18
C ALA A 257 13.64 -3.42 -8.44
N VAL A 258 13.54 -3.42 -7.09
CA VAL A 258 13.55 -4.65 -6.29
C VAL A 258 12.30 -5.49 -6.58
N ALA A 259 11.13 -4.86 -6.62
CA ALA A 259 9.88 -5.54 -6.95
C ALA A 259 9.89 -6.09 -8.39
N ASP A 260 10.44 -5.35 -9.35
CA ASP A 260 10.56 -5.78 -10.75
C ASP A 260 11.47 -7.01 -10.89
N ALA A 261 12.67 -6.95 -10.32
CA ALA A 261 13.59 -8.09 -10.33
C ALA A 261 12.96 -9.33 -9.68
N PHE A 262 12.23 -9.12 -8.60
CA PHE A 262 11.49 -10.17 -7.92
C PHE A 262 10.38 -10.76 -8.80
N ASN A 263 9.54 -9.93 -9.40
CA ASN A 263 8.41 -10.37 -10.24
C ASN A 263 8.89 -11.15 -11.48
N VAL A 264 9.99 -10.70 -12.11
CA VAL A 264 10.61 -11.42 -13.23
C VAL A 264 11.15 -12.79 -12.78
N ALA A 265 11.87 -12.83 -11.65
CA ALA A 265 12.43 -14.08 -11.10
C ALA A 265 11.35 -15.11 -10.74
N ASN A 266 10.19 -14.63 -10.24
CA ASN A 266 9.04 -15.46 -9.88
C ASN A 266 8.01 -15.65 -11.02
N LYS A 267 8.34 -15.17 -12.23
CA LYS A 267 7.52 -15.35 -13.45
C LYS A 267 6.12 -14.73 -13.35
N VAL A 268 5.96 -13.68 -12.57
CA VAL A 268 4.74 -12.86 -12.55
C VAL A 268 4.54 -12.22 -13.92
N TYR A 269 5.64 -11.78 -14.53
CA TYR A 269 5.74 -11.38 -15.94
C TYR A 269 7.13 -11.71 -16.49
N ALA A 270 7.28 -11.68 -17.84
CA ALA A 270 8.48 -12.21 -18.49
C ALA A 270 9.65 -11.23 -18.59
N THR A 271 9.38 -9.92 -18.66
CA THR A 271 10.39 -8.89 -18.96
C THR A 271 10.27 -7.71 -18.01
N SER A 272 11.41 -7.19 -17.59
CA SER A 272 11.52 -6.00 -16.73
C SER A 272 10.85 -4.77 -17.36
N ILE A 273 10.24 -3.94 -16.51
CA ILE A 273 9.49 -2.75 -16.88
C ILE A 273 10.25 -1.49 -16.42
N ALA A 274 10.53 -0.60 -17.37
CA ALA A 274 11.22 0.65 -17.04
C ALA A 274 10.33 1.57 -16.18
N PRO A 275 10.80 2.07 -15.03
CA PRO A 275 10.00 2.93 -14.13
C PRO A 275 9.39 4.15 -14.82
N ALA A 276 10.05 4.75 -15.80
CA ALA A 276 9.52 5.88 -16.57
C ALA A 276 8.22 5.56 -17.33
N SER A 277 7.90 4.27 -17.54
CA SER A 277 6.66 3.88 -18.22
C SER A 277 5.42 3.99 -17.33
N TYR A 278 5.58 3.98 -15.99
CA TYR A 278 4.47 3.97 -15.03
C TYR A 278 4.63 4.95 -13.84
N VAL A 279 5.72 5.74 -13.79
CA VAL A 279 5.95 6.77 -12.77
C VAL A 279 6.09 8.14 -13.45
N ASP A 280 5.40 9.16 -12.92
CA ASP A 280 5.50 10.56 -13.35
C ASP A 280 5.70 11.49 -12.15
N SER A 281 6.96 11.83 -11.87
CA SER A 281 7.33 12.74 -10.78
C SER A 281 7.06 14.23 -11.07
N SER A 282 6.61 14.60 -12.29
CA SER A 282 6.47 16.01 -12.68
C SER A 282 5.46 16.76 -11.83
N PHE A 283 4.40 16.09 -11.38
CA PHE A 283 3.37 16.67 -10.51
C PHE A 283 3.92 17.04 -9.13
N VAL A 284 4.71 16.13 -8.53
CA VAL A 284 5.34 16.37 -7.21
C VAL A 284 6.45 17.40 -7.32
N SER A 285 7.24 17.38 -8.39
CA SER A 285 8.29 18.35 -8.64
C SER A 285 7.77 19.77 -8.77
N ALA A 286 6.53 19.96 -9.24
CA ALA A 286 5.86 21.24 -9.38
C ALA A 286 5.30 21.79 -8.04
N LEU A 287 5.20 20.99 -6.98
CA LEU A 287 4.77 21.45 -5.66
C LEU A 287 5.78 22.45 -5.09
N LYS A 288 5.27 23.55 -4.52
CA LYS A 288 6.09 24.60 -3.88
C LYS A 288 6.39 24.26 -2.43
#